data_bfc2de6539dc8f6922a2ec232a7f5686
#
_entry.id   bfc2de6539dc8f6922a2ec232a7f5686
#
_cell.length_a   1.000
_cell.length_b   1.000
_cell.length_c   1.000
_cell.angle_alpha   90.00
_cell.angle_beta   90.00
_cell.angle_gamma   90.00
#
_symmetry.space_group_name_H-M   'P 1'
#
loop_
_entity.id
_entity.type
_entity.pdbx_description
1 polymer ?
#
loop_
_entity_poly.entity_id
_entity_poly.type
_entity_poly.pdbx_seq_one_letter_code
_entity_poly.pdbx_strand_id
1 'polypeptide(L)'
;MDYVRAVSGALLITLACTTQVAAQSVIPGPGTTTAIQGELQSAAQTPPQQTTAALVEFICPPGNLLSSDLQTRCNEIAIGVLRGTDTGGALAGLQGMAPEENSVIQTIEVDGAGSRDEEVRKRLERRRKKNQDTEAITMSLNGRPLTPEEALGAERGGGASADYPYGGRWGVFLNGNFGFGDKDNSARETGFRTNSYGVTGGADYLLTDQSIVGLALGYTRQDTDLNADSGFLETDSVSVTAYASYFPSARSYVNAMLSYGHNDHDQKRTIAYTIASPFTQTGTAVINQNALSDTTSRDIGGSLEGGYDFVRGNWTLTPYGRLNVADSSIDGYTEHMSDPTGPGSGLALQIEDQSFTSITTAFGGRVTTVYTGERFDLFPQVGAEYVHEFDNDNEDTRGRLVDDTSGSIFLLPTDSPDRNYGNVTAGLTADFRNGWSGHVLYQGLVGYKDLNLNMFEIGARLQF
;
A
#
# COMPACT_ATOMS: atom_id res chain seq x y z
N MET A 1 47.80 49.99 -17.62
CA MET A 1 48.47 49.45 -16.42
C MET A 1 47.54 48.39 -15.87
N ASP A 2 47.70 47.18 -16.40
CA ASP A 2 48.40 46.00 -15.82
C ASP A 2 47.42 45.23 -14.88
N TYR A 3 47.08 43.94 -14.96
CA TYR A 3 47.70 42.80 -15.60
C TYR A 3 46.66 41.69 -15.76
N VAL A 4 46.59 41.12 -16.93
CA VAL A 4 45.91 39.82 -17.19
C VAL A 4 46.82 38.72 -16.62
N ARG A 5 46.29 37.82 -15.82
CA ARG A 5 46.87 36.49 -15.61
C ARG A 5 45.84 35.41 -15.80
N ALA A 6 45.96 34.74 -16.93
CA ALA A 6 45.39 33.44 -17.18
C ALA A 6 46.02 32.41 -16.25
N VAL A 7 45.20 31.60 -15.58
CA VAL A 7 45.62 30.36 -14.94
C VAL A 7 44.91 29.23 -15.65
N SER A 8 45.66 28.55 -16.49
CA SER A 8 45.29 27.24 -17.04
C SER A 8 45.31 26.23 -15.90
N GLY A 9 44.14 25.81 -15.44
CA GLY A 9 43.99 24.69 -14.54
C GLY A 9 43.63 23.45 -15.32
N ALA A 10 44.55 22.52 -15.48
CA ALA A 10 44.32 21.19 -16.03
C ALA A 10 43.29 20.45 -15.16
N LEU A 11 42.16 20.10 -15.77
CA LEU A 11 41.13 19.23 -15.17
C LEU A 11 41.72 17.80 -15.19
N LEU A 12 42.31 17.38 -14.08
CA LEU A 12 42.59 15.97 -13.80
C LEU A 12 41.25 15.29 -13.49
N ILE A 13 40.69 14.64 -14.51
CA ILE A 13 39.63 13.65 -14.31
C ILE A 13 40.28 12.44 -13.67
N THR A 14 40.32 12.41 -12.34
CA THR A 14 40.48 11.16 -11.59
C THR A 14 39.22 10.35 -11.81
N LEU A 15 39.29 9.35 -12.68
CA LEU A 15 38.36 8.23 -12.69
C LEU A 15 38.51 7.57 -11.31
N ALA A 16 37.68 7.98 -10.36
CA ALA A 16 37.41 7.16 -9.19
C ALA A 16 36.66 5.95 -9.69
N CYS A 17 37.41 4.85 -9.87
CA CYS A 17 36.80 3.52 -9.95
C CYS A 17 36.19 3.27 -8.57
N THR A 18 34.96 3.72 -8.36
CA THR A 18 34.14 3.23 -7.24
C THR A 18 33.86 1.78 -7.54
N THR A 19 34.70 0.90 -7.00
CA THR A 19 34.25 -0.45 -6.71
C THR A 19 33.05 -0.27 -5.79
N GLN A 20 31.83 -0.36 -6.34
CA GLN A 20 30.65 -0.65 -5.55
C GLN A 20 31.00 -1.95 -4.84
N VAL A 21 31.25 -1.87 -3.54
CA VAL A 21 31.18 -3.02 -2.66
C VAL A 21 29.71 -3.42 -2.74
N ALA A 22 29.41 -4.46 -3.53
CA ALA A 22 28.09 -5.06 -3.55
C ALA A 22 27.75 -5.35 -2.09
N ALA A 23 26.65 -4.80 -1.60
CA ALA A 23 26.15 -5.14 -0.27
C ALA A 23 26.04 -6.67 -0.21
N GLN A 24 26.58 -7.27 0.84
CA GLN A 24 26.63 -8.71 0.96
C GLN A 24 25.20 -9.23 1.06
N SER A 25 24.69 -9.81 -0.01
CA SER A 25 23.32 -10.32 -0.13
C SER A 25 23.05 -11.60 0.70
N VAL A 26 24.08 -12.14 1.36
CA VAL A 26 23.99 -13.34 2.22
C VAL A 26 24.86 -13.16 3.45
N ILE A 27 24.30 -13.47 4.63
CA ILE A 27 25.02 -13.59 5.89
C ILE A 27 25.27 -15.07 6.12
N PRO A 28 26.52 -15.57 6.01
CA PRO A 28 26.83 -16.99 6.20
C PRO A 28 26.57 -17.43 7.63
N GLY A 29 26.00 -18.64 7.80
CA GLY A 29 25.90 -19.26 9.11
C GLY A 29 27.26 -19.69 9.67
N PRO A 30 27.37 -19.96 10.97
CA PRO A 30 28.62 -20.39 11.62
C PRO A 30 29.18 -21.66 10.98
N GLY A 31 30.41 -21.60 10.48
CA GLY A 31 31.12 -22.78 9.95
C GLY A 31 30.87 -23.09 8.48
N THR A 32 30.15 -22.25 7.74
CA THR A 32 30.00 -22.42 6.29
C THR A 32 31.32 -22.13 5.55
N THR A 33 31.66 -23.00 4.60
CA THR A 33 32.82 -22.83 3.71
C THR A 33 32.33 -22.79 2.26
N THR A 34 32.74 -21.81 1.49
CA THR A 34 32.41 -21.66 0.08
C THR A 34 33.33 -22.50 -0.79
N ALA A 35 32.76 -23.46 -1.54
CA ALA A 35 33.49 -24.21 -2.57
C ALA A 35 33.29 -23.66 -3.97
N ILE A 36 32.24 -22.85 -4.18
CA ILE A 36 31.88 -22.21 -5.44
C ILE A 36 31.77 -20.72 -5.13
N GLN A 37 32.66 -19.90 -5.69
CA GLN A 37 32.65 -18.47 -5.39
C GLN A 37 32.31 -17.65 -6.65
N GLY A 38 31.12 -17.05 -6.64
CA GLY A 38 30.71 -16.05 -7.62
C GLY A 38 30.31 -16.57 -9.00
N GLU A 39 30.40 -17.89 -9.27
CA GLU A 39 30.10 -18.43 -10.59
C GLU A 39 28.58 -18.56 -10.81
N LEU A 40 27.81 -18.92 -9.80
CA LEU A 40 26.35 -18.95 -9.89
C LEU A 40 25.78 -17.53 -9.96
N GLN A 41 26.32 -16.63 -9.13
CA GLN A 41 25.94 -15.21 -9.16
C GLN A 41 26.24 -14.55 -10.52
N SER A 42 27.37 -14.89 -11.15
CA SER A 42 27.72 -14.36 -12.47
C SER A 42 26.83 -14.87 -13.60
N ALA A 43 26.20 -16.02 -13.44
CA ALA A 43 25.24 -16.58 -14.39
C ALA A 43 23.83 -16.04 -14.18
N ALA A 44 23.50 -15.57 -12.97
CA ALA A 44 22.21 -15.04 -12.60
C ALA A 44 21.87 -13.76 -13.38
N GLN A 45 20.62 -13.63 -13.82
CA GLN A 45 20.14 -12.57 -14.70
C GLN A 45 19.36 -11.48 -13.96
N THR A 46 18.78 -11.81 -12.80
CA THR A 46 17.97 -10.91 -11.99
C THR A 46 18.54 -10.79 -10.56
N PRO A 47 18.30 -9.69 -9.84
CA PRO A 47 18.70 -9.57 -8.44
C PRO A 47 18.18 -10.69 -7.53
N PRO A 48 16.92 -11.16 -7.63
CA PRO A 48 16.46 -12.35 -6.89
C PRO A 48 17.31 -13.60 -7.19
N GLN A 49 17.59 -13.88 -8.46
CA GLN A 49 18.48 -15.00 -8.84
C GLN A 49 19.91 -14.82 -8.29
N GLN A 50 20.44 -13.58 -8.25
CA GLN A 50 21.76 -13.31 -7.69
C GLN A 50 21.81 -13.58 -6.19
N THR A 51 20.78 -13.17 -5.45
CA THR A 51 20.65 -13.42 -4.02
C THR A 51 20.58 -14.91 -3.71
N THR A 52 19.71 -15.64 -4.40
CA THR A 52 19.58 -17.10 -4.21
C THR A 52 20.80 -17.86 -4.72
N ALA A 53 21.47 -17.38 -5.77
CA ALA A 53 22.75 -17.93 -6.22
C ALA A 53 23.83 -17.78 -5.13
N ALA A 54 23.94 -16.60 -4.51
CA ALA A 54 24.82 -16.38 -3.39
C ALA A 54 24.52 -17.33 -2.22
N LEU A 55 23.23 -17.50 -1.89
CA LEU A 55 22.80 -18.43 -0.84
C LEU A 55 23.25 -19.88 -1.17
N VAL A 56 22.98 -20.36 -2.40
CA VAL A 56 23.38 -21.69 -2.86
C VAL A 56 24.91 -21.85 -2.78
N GLU A 57 25.69 -20.86 -3.16
CA GLU A 57 27.17 -20.88 -3.05
C GLU A 57 27.67 -21.04 -1.62
N PHE A 58 26.94 -20.52 -0.63
CA PHE A 58 27.28 -20.64 0.79
C PHE A 58 26.82 -21.93 1.43
N ILE A 59 25.60 -22.41 1.14
CA ILE A 59 25.01 -23.54 1.85
C ILE A 59 25.34 -24.91 1.22
N CYS A 60 25.53 -24.98 -0.11
CA CYS A 60 25.68 -26.22 -0.85
C CYS A 60 27.06 -26.88 -0.84
N PRO A 61 28.17 -26.28 -0.34
CA PRO A 61 29.46 -26.99 -0.27
C PRO A 61 29.36 -28.28 0.54
N PRO A 62 30.15 -29.34 0.11
CA PRO A 62 30.21 -30.58 0.85
C PRO A 62 30.62 -30.38 2.31
N GLY A 63 29.86 -30.96 3.22
CA GLY A 63 30.10 -30.88 4.66
C GLY A 63 29.10 -30.05 5.42
N ASN A 64 28.27 -29.29 4.74
CA ASN A 64 27.15 -28.60 5.38
C ASN A 64 26.02 -29.60 5.66
N LEU A 65 25.32 -29.36 6.80
CA LEU A 65 24.23 -30.24 7.24
C LEU A 65 22.91 -29.74 6.59
N LEU A 66 22.64 -30.20 5.39
CA LEU A 66 21.42 -29.96 4.65
C LEU A 66 20.54 -31.22 4.65
N SER A 67 19.22 -31.06 4.44
CA SER A 67 18.38 -32.20 4.11
C SER A 67 18.83 -32.83 2.81
N SER A 68 18.46 -34.10 2.60
CA SER A 68 18.86 -34.81 1.39
C SER A 68 18.27 -34.20 0.11
N ASP A 69 17.05 -33.66 0.20
CA ASP A 69 16.43 -33.00 -0.96
C ASP A 69 17.11 -31.66 -1.25
N LEU A 70 17.30 -30.81 -0.25
CA LEU A 70 17.99 -29.52 -0.42
C LEU A 70 19.39 -29.72 -0.99
N GLN A 71 20.16 -30.69 -0.47
CA GLN A 71 21.48 -31.03 -1.02
C GLN A 71 21.41 -31.47 -2.48
N THR A 72 20.36 -32.20 -2.86
CA THR A 72 20.16 -32.63 -4.26
C THR A 72 19.84 -31.45 -5.15
N ARG A 73 18.91 -30.55 -4.75
CA ARG A 73 18.56 -29.31 -5.51
C ARG A 73 19.79 -28.42 -5.67
N CYS A 74 20.56 -28.24 -4.60
CA CYS A 74 21.83 -27.53 -4.63
C CYS A 74 22.79 -28.08 -5.71
N ASN A 75 23.00 -29.37 -5.71
CA ASN A 75 23.92 -30.01 -6.66
C ASN A 75 23.41 -29.90 -8.09
N GLU A 76 22.13 -30.02 -8.35
CA GLU A 76 21.54 -29.88 -9.69
C GLU A 76 21.76 -28.47 -10.22
N ILE A 77 21.47 -27.43 -9.43
CA ILE A 77 21.66 -26.01 -9.78
C ILE A 77 23.16 -25.77 -10.08
N ALA A 78 24.04 -26.18 -9.17
CA ALA A 78 25.49 -26.02 -9.34
C ALA A 78 26.01 -26.72 -10.61
N ILE A 79 25.61 -27.97 -10.86
CA ILE A 79 26.02 -28.73 -12.06
C ILE A 79 25.45 -28.06 -13.31
N GLY A 80 24.19 -27.64 -13.30
CA GLY A 80 23.52 -26.98 -14.41
C GLY A 80 24.28 -25.74 -14.92
N VAL A 81 24.75 -24.90 -14.00
CA VAL A 81 25.53 -23.71 -14.32
C VAL A 81 27.01 -24.08 -14.63
N LEU A 82 27.72 -24.70 -13.69
CA LEU A 82 29.18 -24.88 -13.77
C LEU A 82 29.61 -25.75 -14.92
N ARG A 83 28.81 -26.75 -15.32
CA ARG A 83 29.09 -27.63 -16.48
C ARG A 83 28.35 -27.18 -17.73
N GLY A 84 27.48 -26.15 -17.63
CA GLY A 84 26.67 -25.70 -18.76
C GLY A 84 25.69 -26.77 -19.28
N THR A 85 25.33 -27.75 -18.44
CA THR A 85 24.45 -28.83 -18.84
C THR A 85 23.00 -28.40 -18.96
N ASP A 86 22.57 -27.45 -18.12
CA ASP A 86 21.22 -26.89 -18.13
C ASP A 86 21.20 -25.58 -17.34
N THR A 87 21.78 -24.53 -17.90
CA THR A 87 21.78 -23.19 -17.27
C THR A 87 20.37 -22.63 -17.13
N GLY A 88 19.47 -22.89 -18.10
CA GLY A 88 18.09 -22.41 -18.05
C GLY A 88 17.30 -23.00 -16.87
N GLY A 89 17.36 -24.30 -16.68
CA GLY A 89 16.74 -24.98 -15.55
C GLY A 89 17.33 -24.55 -14.20
N ALA A 90 18.64 -24.30 -14.15
CA ALA A 90 19.31 -23.84 -12.94
C ALA A 90 18.85 -22.42 -12.56
N LEU A 91 18.75 -21.48 -13.53
CA LEU A 91 18.26 -20.14 -13.31
C LEU A 91 16.78 -20.12 -12.88
N ALA A 92 15.96 -21.00 -13.48
CA ALA A 92 14.56 -21.16 -13.04
C ALA A 92 14.49 -21.70 -11.60
N GLY A 93 15.38 -22.62 -11.22
CA GLY A 93 15.50 -23.10 -9.85
C GLY A 93 15.89 -22.00 -8.86
N LEU A 94 16.86 -21.15 -9.23
CA LEU A 94 17.24 -19.98 -8.41
C LEU A 94 16.08 -18.99 -8.26
N GLN A 95 15.32 -18.72 -9.32
CA GLN A 95 14.14 -17.86 -9.28
C GLN A 95 13.06 -18.42 -8.36
N GLY A 96 12.78 -19.72 -8.46
CA GLY A 96 11.80 -20.40 -7.61
C GLY A 96 12.18 -20.47 -6.12
N MET A 97 13.41 -20.16 -5.75
CA MET A 97 13.85 -20.05 -4.35
C MET A 97 13.66 -18.66 -3.76
N ALA A 98 13.35 -17.65 -4.57
CA ALA A 98 13.19 -16.27 -4.10
C ALA A 98 11.77 -16.05 -3.56
N PRO A 99 11.60 -15.44 -2.36
CA PRO A 99 10.28 -15.13 -1.78
C PRO A 99 9.73 -13.80 -2.32
N GLU A 100 9.44 -13.73 -3.60
CA GLU A 100 8.99 -12.47 -4.25
C GLU A 100 7.58 -12.04 -3.80
N GLU A 101 6.75 -12.98 -3.33
CA GLU A 101 5.42 -12.69 -2.78
C GLU A 101 5.49 -11.82 -1.52
N ASN A 102 6.59 -11.85 -0.79
CA ASN A 102 6.75 -11.04 0.42
C ASN A 102 6.82 -9.54 0.14
N SER A 103 7.37 -9.12 -1.00
CA SER A 103 7.39 -7.71 -1.41
C SER A 103 5.99 -7.18 -1.74
N VAL A 104 5.08 -8.06 -2.13
CA VAL A 104 3.68 -7.73 -2.41
C VAL A 104 2.96 -7.28 -1.14
N ILE A 105 3.22 -7.97 0.00
CA ILE A 105 2.64 -7.58 1.31
C ILE A 105 3.02 -6.14 1.64
N GLN A 106 4.29 -5.76 1.49
CA GLN A 106 4.75 -4.39 1.76
C GLN A 106 4.03 -3.36 0.90
N THR A 107 3.87 -3.62 -0.39
CA THR A 107 3.16 -2.71 -1.32
C THR A 107 1.68 -2.56 -0.93
N ILE A 108 1.01 -3.65 -0.57
CA ILE A 108 -0.40 -3.68 -0.17
C ILE A 108 -0.64 -2.93 1.14
N GLU A 109 0.23 -3.07 2.12
CA GLU A 109 0.11 -2.41 3.42
C GLU A 109 0.16 -0.89 3.30
N VAL A 110 1.07 -0.35 2.48
CA VAL A 110 1.16 1.10 2.24
C VAL A 110 -0.13 1.64 1.60
N ASP A 111 -0.68 0.93 0.61
CA ASP A 111 -1.91 1.34 -0.07
C ASP A 111 -3.14 1.21 0.83
N GLY A 112 -3.24 0.12 1.60
CA GLY A 112 -4.35 -0.14 2.51
C GLY A 112 -4.51 0.92 3.60
N ALA A 113 -3.42 1.37 4.20
CA ALA A 113 -3.44 2.46 5.18
C ALA A 113 -3.94 3.79 4.57
N GLY A 114 -3.48 4.13 3.36
CA GLY A 114 -3.86 5.34 2.64
C GLY A 114 -5.35 5.35 2.24
N SER A 115 -5.90 4.23 1.81
CA SER A 115 -7.29 4.13 1.34
C SER A 115 -8.30 4.28 2.48
N ARG A 116 -8.05 3.73 3.64
CA ARG A 116 -8.89 3.86 4.85
C ARG A 116 -9.05 5.30 5.31
N ASP A 117 -7.95 6.03 5.34
CA ASP A 117 -7.94 7.44 5.73
C ASP A 117 -8.70 8.33 4.73
N GLU A 118 -8.67 7.99 3.44
CA GLU A 118 -9.39 8.73 2.39
C GLU A 118 -10.91 8.63 2.57
N GLU A 119 -11.44 7.47 2.92
CA GLU A 119 -12.89 7.29 3.17
C GLU A 119 -13.38 8.17 4.31
N VAL A 120 -12.64 8.21 5.43
CA VAL A 120 -12.98 9.05 6.58
C VAL A 120 -12.84 10.54 6.24
N ARG A 121 -11.81 10.95 5.50
CA ARG A 121 -11.63 12.34 5.05
C ARG A 121 -12.79 12.85 4.21
N LYS A 122 -13.20 12.07 3.23
CA LYS A 122 -14.37 12.39 2.40
C LYS A 122 -15.63 12.51 3.23
N ARG A 123 -15.75 11.71 4.28
CA ARG A 123 -16.82 11.82 5.26
C ARG A 123 -16.82 13.19 5.96
N LEU A 124 -15.68 13.60 6.49
CA LEU A 124 -15.54 14.88 7.21
C LEU A 124 -15.83 16.07 6.28
N GLU A 125 -15.37 16.02 5.04
CA GLU A 125 -15.65 17.07 4.06
C GLU A 125 -17.16 17.26 3.80
N ARG A 126 -17.86 16.15 3.57
CA ARG A 126 -19.31 16.16 3.35
C ARG A 126 -20.07 16.73 4.56
N ARG A 127 -19.63 16.38 5.77
CA ARG A 127 -20.23 16.88 7.02
C ARG A 127 -20.03 18.39 7.15
N ARG A 128 -18.84 18.88 6.86
CA ARG A 128 -18.48 20.28 6.90
C ARG A 128 -19.32 21.12 5.94
N LYS A 129 -19.39 20.71 4.67
CA LYS A 129 -20.16 21.45 3.66
C LYS A 129 -21.62 21.62 4.06
N LYS A 130 -22.23 20.59 4.60
CA LYS A 130 -23.62 20.67 5.06
C LYS A 130 -23.83 21.64 6.22
N ASN A 131 -22.89 21.73 7.16
CA ASN A 131 -22.96 22.71 8.24
C ASN A 131 -22.81 24.16 7.73
N GLN A 132 -22.04 24.37 6.64
CA GLN A 132 -21.87 25.70 6.02
C GLN A 132 -23.09 26.15 5.24
N ASP A 133 -23.77 25.23 4.54
CA ASP A 133 -24.97 25.55 3.76
C ASP A 133 -26.15 26.01 4.65
N THR A 134 -26.16 25.61 5.92
CA THR A 134 -27.19 26.08 6.90
C THR A 134 -27.02 27.56 7.26
N GLU A 135 -25.79 28.11 7.17
CA GLU A 135 -25.54 29.55 7.37
C GLU A 135 -25.82 30.40 6.09
N ALA A 136 -25.81 29.78 4.92
CA ALA A 136 -25.90 30.46 3.62
C ALA A 136 -27.32 30.54 3.05
N ILE A 137 -28.33 29.89 3.64
CA ILE A 137 -29.72 30.01 3.20
C ILE A 137 -30.30 31.32 3.75
N THR A 138 -30.03 32.42 3.07
CA THR A 138 -30.81 33.64 3.19
C THR A 138 -32.19 33.43 2.53
N MET A 139 -33.17 32.97 3.31
CA MET A 139 -34.54 32.96 2.84
C MET A 139 -35.00 34.39 2.59
N SER A 140 -35.50 34.69 1.39
CA SER A 140 -36.11 35.95 1.08
C SER A 140 -37.61 35.74 0.87
N LEU A 141 -38.43 36.53 1.53
CA LEU A 141 -39.87 36.63 1.26
C LEU A 141 -40.12 37.98 0.57
N ASN A 142 -40.68 37.94 -0.63
CA ASN A 142 -40.95 39.12 -1.45
C ASN A 142 -39.71 40.01 -1.72
N GLY A 143 -38.50 39.40 -1.89
CA GLY A 143 -37.27 40.12 -2.19
C GLY A 143 -36.57 40.79 -1.01
N ARG A 144 -37.07 40.61 0.21
CA ARG A 144 -36.42 41.07 1.45
C ARG A 144 -35.76 39.86 2.14
N PRO A 145 -34.47 39.95 2.49
CA PRO A 145 -33.84 38.91 3.28
C PRO A 145 -34.53 38.78 4.64
N LEU A 146 -34.95 37.58 4.99
CA LEU A 146 -35.50 37.27 6.30
C LEU A 146 -34.35 37.12 7.30
N THR A 147 -34.55 37.69 8.53
CA THR A 147 -33.64 37.35 9.63
C THR A 147 -33.83 35.90 10.03
N PRO A 148 -32.84 35.23 10.66
CA PRO A 148 -32.98 33.87 11.13
C PRO A 148 -34.23 33.64 12.00
N GLU A 149 -34.67 34.65 12.75
CA GLU A 149 -35.86 34.60 13.60
C GLU A 149 -37.16 34.71 12.79
N GLU A 150 -37.17 35.45 11.69
CA GLU A 150 -38.31 35.55 10.76
C GLU A 150 -38.40 34.31 9.83
N ALA A 151 -37.29 33.70 9.47
CA ALA A 151 -37.24 32.48 8.68
C ALA A 151 -37.74 31.26 9.46
N LEU A 152 -37.62 31.28 10.78
CA LEU A 152 -38.07 30.27 11.72
C LEU A 152 -39.53 30.40 12.12
N GLY A 153 -40.33 31.16 11.33
CA GLY A 153 -41.77 31.41 11.44
C GLY A 153 -42.42 30.78 12.68
N ALA A 154 -42.51 31.59 13.73
CA ALA A 154 -42.93 31.25 15.06
C ALA A 154 -44.16 30.35 15.11
N GLU A 155 -43.96 29.06 15.37
CA GLU A 155 -44.91 28.34 16.22
C GLU A 155 -44.17 27.71 17.40
N ARG A 156 -44.30 28.33 18.55
CA ARG A 156 -43.81 27.85 19.83
C ARG A 156 -44.55 26.59 20.25
N GLY A 157 -43.94 25.45 20.02
CA GLY A 157 -44.30 24.18 20.62
C GLY A 157 -43.08 23.56 21.26
N GLY A 158 -43.02 23.51 22.59
CA GLY A 158 -41.83 23.12 23.34
C GLY A 158 -41.34 21.72 23.05
N GLY A 159 -40.08 21.64 22.76
CA GLY A 159 -39.26 20.43 22.66
C GLY A 159 -37.85 20.84 22.30
N ALA A 160 -36.87 20.46 23.11
CA ALA A 160 -35.45 20.83 23.00
C ALA A 160 -34.73 20.26 21.76
N SER A 161 -35.42 20.13 20.63
CA SER A 161 -34.93 19.64 19.35
C SER A 161 -35.12 20.59 18.16
N ALA A 162 -35.49 21.86 18.43
CA ALA A 162 -35.87 22.84 17.41
C ALA A 162 -34.71 23.62 16.76
N ASP A 163 -33.47 23.41 17.17
CA ASP A 163 -32.34 24.23 16.70
C ASP A 163 -31.64 23.65 15.45
N TYR A 164 -32.08 22.52 14.90
CA TYR A 164 -31.52 21.97 13.67
C TYR A 164 -32.64 21.49 12.70
N PRO A 165 -32.96 22.31 11.69
CA PRO A 165 -34.07 21.99 10.77
C PRO A 165 -33.91 20.67 9.99
N TYR A 166 -32.70 20.06 9.94
CA TYR A 166 -32.41 18.81 9.26
C TYR A 166 -31.17 18.08 9.79
N GLY A 167 -30.87 18.08 11.09
CA GLY A 167 -29.70 17.33 11.50
C GLY A 167 -29.46 17.33 13.00
N GLY A 168 -29.71 16.19 13.61
CA GLY A 168 -29.23 15.92 14.95
C GLY A 168 -27.71 15.99 15.04
N ARG A 169 -27.20 15.98 16.27
CA ARG A 169 -25.74 15.98 16.51
C ARG A 169 -25.07 14.69 16.07
N TRP A 170 -25.82 13.61 15.90
CA TRP A 170 -25.33 12.31 15.47
C TRP A 170 -25.41 12.13 13.95
N GLY A 171 -24.44 11.41 13.40
CA GLY A 171 -24.46 10.96 12.04
C GLY A 171 -23.87 9.57 11.96
N VAL A 172 -24.50 8.69 11.19
CA VAL A 172 -23.99 7.36 10.87
C VAL A 172 -23.75 7.25 9.37
N PHE A 173 -22.84 6.40 8.97
CA PHE A 173 -22.54 6.15 7.56
C PHE A 173 -22.14 4.71 7.32
N LEU A 174 -22.31 4.27 6.08
CA LEU A 174 -21.84 3.01 5.55
C LEU A 174 -21.31 3.25 4.15
N ASN A 175 -20.08 2.85 3.90
CA ASN A 175 -19.42 2.89 2.61
C ASN A 175 -19.02 1.48 2.19
N GLY A 176 -19.10 1.21 0.88
CA GLY A 176 -18.48 0.05 0.25
C GLY A 176 -17.44 0.53 -0.75
N ASN A 177 -16.31 -0.12 -0.82
CA ASN A 177 -15.28 0.14 -1.81
C ASN A 177 -14.96 -1.09 -2.65
N PHE A 178 -14.47 -0.83 -3.85
CA PHE A 178 -13.93 -1.82 -4.76
C PHE A 178 -12.68 -1.23 -5.40
N GLY A 179 -11.56 -1.92 -5.25
CA GLY A 179 -10.28 -1.56 -5.83
C GLY A 179 -9.79 -2.60 -6.82
N PHE A 180 -9.03 -2.17 -7.80
CA PHE A 180 -8.26 -3.06 -8.66
C PHE A 180 -6.97 -2.36 -9.11
N GLY A 181 -5.95 -3.14 -9.32
CA GLY A 181 -4.66 -2.64 -9.75
C GLY A 181 -3.76 -3.71 -10.31
N ASP A 182 -2.68 -3.25 -10.88
CA ASP A 182 -1.61 -4.09 -11.40
C ASP A 182 -0.25 -3.44 -11.16
N LYS A 183 0.75 -4.28 -10.91
CA LYS A 183 2.15 -3.90 -10.90
C LYS A 183 2.86 -4.68 -12.01
N ASP A 184 3.63 -3.97 -12.81
CA ASP A 184 4.50 -4.59 -13.81
C ASP A 184 5.70 -5.28 -13.13
N ASN A 185 6.29 -6.28 -13.81
CA ASN A 185 7.53 -6.88 -13.33
C ASN A 185 8.65 -5.84 -13.32
N SER A 186 9.38 -5.76 -12.23
CA SER A 186 10.63 -5.01 -12.14
C SER A 186 11.86 -5.91 -12.28
N ALA A 187 13.04 -5.37 -12.10
CA ALA A 187 14.25 -6.17 -12.03
C ALA A 187 14.35 -6.96 -10.71
N ARG A 188 13.67 -6.51 -9.65
CA ARG A 188 13.77 -7.04 -8.28
C ARG A 188 12.56 -7.85 -7.86
N GLU A 189 11.40 -7.59 -8.44
CA GLU A 189 10.13 -8.13 -8.01
C GLU A 189 9.30 -8.62 -9.18
N THR A 190 8.61 -9.72 -8.98
CA THR A 190 7.54 -10.18 -9.86
C THR A 190 6.34 -9.26 -9.70
N GLY A 191 5.76 -8.81 -10.80
CA GLY A 191 4.55 -8.02 -10.81
C GLY A 191 3.32 -8.85 -10.40
N PHE A 192 2.21 -8.16 -10.20
CA PHE A 192 0.97 -8.78 -9.72
C PHE A 192 -0.27 -8.07 -10.24
N ARG A 193 -1.42 -8.70 -10.07
CA ARG A 193 -2.75 -8.09 -10.18
C ARG A 193 -3.48 -8.23 -8.87
N THR A 194 -4.18 -7.17 -8.47
CA THR A 194 -4.90 -7.15 -7.20
C THR A 194 -6.33 -6.69 -7.38
N ASN A 195 -7.24 -7.26 -6.59
CA ASN A 195 -8.61 -6.81 -6.45
C ASN A 195 -8.93 -6.70 -4.95
N SER A 196 -9.57 -5.62 -4.55
CA SER A 196 -9.97 -5.42 -3.16
C SER A 196 -11.45 -5.08 -3.04
N TYR A 197 -12.07 -5.53 -1.96
CA TYR A 197 -13.45 -5.27 -1.61
C TYR A 197 -13.52 -4.91 -0.14
N GLY A 198 -14.14 -3.78 0.18
CA GLY A 198 -14.22 -3.33 1.56
C GLY A 198 -15.56 -2.76 1.93
N VAL A 199 -15.79 -2.72 3.22
CA VAL A 199 -16.94 -2.04 3.83
C VAL A 199 -16.46 -1.29 5.07
N THR A 200 -16.85 -0.02 5.18
CA THR A 200 -16.54 0.83 6.33
C THR A 200 -17.81 1.45 6.87
N GLY A 201 -18.06 1.24 8.14
CA GLY A 201 -19.17 1.82 8.86
C GLY A 201 -18.72 2.65 10.05
N GLY A 202 -19.41 3.75 10.32
CA GLY A 202 -19.01 4.60 11.43
C GLY A 202 -20.09 5.55 11.91
N ALA A 203 -19.78 6.18 13.02
CA ALA A 203 -20.62 7.21 13.64
C ALA A 203 -19.78 8.42 14.03
N ASP A 204 -20.38 9.59 13.87
CA ASP A 204 -19.79 10.86 14.31
C ASP A 204 -20.77 11.70 15.12
N TYR A 205 -20.19 12.54 15.96
CA TYR A 205 -20.92 13.42 16.83
C TYR A 205 -20.42 14.87 16.65
N LEU A 206 -21.33 15.79 16.45
CA LEU A 206 -21.08 17.21 16.42
C LEU A 206 -20.90 17.70 17.87
N LEU A 207 -19.63 17.76 18.30
CA LEU A 207 -19.26 18.11 19.67
C LEU A 207 -19.61 19.58 19.97
N THR A 208 -19.28 20.46 19.03
CA THR A 208 -19.66 21.88 19.00
C THR A 208 -20.04 22.23 17.56
N ASP A 209 -20.59 23.44 17.32
CA ASP A 209 -20.91 23.92 15.96
C ASP A 209 -19.68 23.96 15.03
N GLN A 210 -18.48 23.88 15.61
CA GLN A 210 -17.19 23.94 14.90
C GLN A 210 -16.38 22.64 15.00
N SER A 211 -16.86 21.60 15.69
CA SER A 211 -16.05 20.41 15.95
C SER A 211 -16.86 19.14 15.79
N ILE A 212 -16.31 18.20 15.05
CA ILE A 212 -16.84 16.83 14.88
C ILE A 212 -15.80 15.84 15.39
N VAL A 213 -16.28 14.80 16.06
CA VAL A 213 -15.47 13.63 16.43
C VAL A 213 -16.21 12.36 16.00
N GLY A 214 -15.49 11.31 15.66
CA GLY A 214 -16.11 10.06 15.24
C GLY A 214 -15.18 8.86 15.31
N LEU A 215 -15.81 7.71 15.13
CA LEU A 215 -15.15 6.39 15.02
C LEU A 215 -15.71 5.67 13.80
N ALA A 216 -14.84 4.93 13.12
CA ALA A 216 -15.18 4.05 12.02
C ALA A 216 -14.55 2.67 12.23
N LEU A 217 -15.23 1.65 11.74
CA LEU A 217 -14.76 0.26 11.66
C LEU A 217 -14.76 -0.12 10.19
N GLY A 218 -13.69 -0.74 9.74
CA GLY A 218 -13.52 -1.21 8.37
C GLY A 218 -13.22 -2.70 8.33
N TYR A 219 -13.67 -3.34 7.26
CA TYR A 219 -13.23 -4.66 6.84
C TYR A 219 -12.91 -4.59 5.35
N THR A 220 -11.78 -5.16 4.96
CA THR A 220 -11.36 -5.25 3.55
C THR A 220 -10.79 -6.63 3.30
N ARG A 221 -11.19 -7.24 2.17
CA ARG A 221 -10.56 -8.41 1.60
C ARG A 221 -9.84 -8.02 0.32
N GLN A 222 -8.63 -8.51 0.15
CA GLN A 222 -7.81 -8.27 -1.03
C GLN A 222 -7.26 -9.59 -1.56
N ASP A 223 -7.49 -9.85 -2.84
CA ASP A 223 -7.00 -11.02 -3.56
C ASP A 223 -5.94 -10.55 -4.56
N THR A 224 -4.74 -11.12 -4.51
CA THR A 224 -3.60 -10.73 -5.34
C THR A 224 -2.98 -11.95 -5.99
N ASP A 225 -2.93 -11.95 -7.32
CA ASP A 225 -2.30 -12.98 -8.12
C ASP A 225 -0.96 -12.48 -8.66
N LEU A 226 0.12 -13.22 -8.39
CA LEU A 226 1.44 -12.90 -8.93
C LEU A 226 1.52 -13.31 -10.41
N ASN A 227 2.27 -12.53 -11.18
CA ASN A 227 2.47 -12.80 -12.61
C ASN A 227 3.16 -14.16 -12.82
N ALA A 228 2.95 -14.73 -14.02
CA ALA A 228 3.49 -16.04 -14.43
C ALA A 228 3.09 -17.21 -13.52
N ASP A 229 1.93 -17.13 -12.86
CA ASP A 229 1.43 -18.15 -11.91
C ASP A 229 2.42 -18.43 -10.76
N SER A 230 3.26 -17.46 -10.39
CA SER A 230 4.29 -17.61 -9.35
C SER A 230 3.69 -17.79 -7.96
N GLY A 231 2.45 -17.37 -7.74
CA GLY A 231 1.77 -17.52 -6.46
C GLY A 231 0.55 -16.65 -6.32
N PHE A 232 -0.01 -16.62 -5.11
CA PHE A 232 -1.06 -15.72 -4.73
C PHE A 232 -0.90 -15.25 -3.28
N LEU A 233 -1.55 -14.12 -2.96
CA LEU A 233 -1.70 -13.59 -1.62
C LEU A 233 -3.16 -13.19 -1.40
N GLU A 234 -3.80 -13.74 -0.39
CA GLU A 234 -5.08 -13.27 0.15
C GLU A 234 -4.82 -12.50 1.43
N THR A 235 -5.50 -11.34 1.59
CA THR A 235 -5.38 -10.52 2.79
C THR A 235 -6.77 -10.15 3.29
N ASP A 236 -7.05 -10.49 4.54
CA ASP A 236 -8.25 -10.08 5.27
C ASP A 236 -7.87 -9.04 6.33
N SER A 237 -8.44 -7.85 6.25
CA SER A 237 -8.08 -6.70 7.09
C SER A 237 -9.25 -6.22 7.92
N VAL A 238 -9.02 -5.97 9.21
CA VAL A 238 -9.96 -5.28 10.12
C VAL A 238 -9.31 -4.02 10.63
N SER A 239 -10.04 -2.91 10.62
CA SER A 239 -9.49 -1.63 11.06
C SER A 239 -10.44 -0.83 11.94
N VAL A 240 -9.85 0.02 12.78
CA VAL A 240 -10.55 1.05 13.54
C VAL A 240 -9.90 2.40 13.29
N THR A 241 -10.71 3.42 13.01
CA THR A 241 -10.23 4.80 12.79
C THR A 241 -10.96 5.75 13.70
N ALA A 242 -10.22 6.48 14.54
CA ALA A 242 -10.71 7.63 15.28
C ALA A 242 -10.42 8.90 14.48
N TYR A 243 -11.38 9.81 14.39
CA TYR A 243 -11.20 11.03 13.61
C TYR A 243 -11.83 12.24 14.27
N ALA A 244 -11.26 13.40 13.96
CA ALA A 244 -11.77 14.69 14.40
C ALA A 244 -11.67 15.73 13.28
N SER A 245 -12.57 16.68 13.27
CA SER A 245 -12.52 17.84 12.38
C SER A 245 -12.84 19.10 13.16
N TYR A 246 -12.06 20.16 12.92
CA TYR A 246 -12.27 21.48 13.50
C TYR A 246 -12.42 22.52 12.40
N PHE A 247 -13.45 23.36 12.50
CA PHE A 247 -13.78 24.41 11.54
C PHE A 247 -13.63 25.77 12.20
N PRO A 248 -12.43 26.37 12.22
CA PRO A 248 -12.22 27.69 12.81
C PRO A 248 -13.03 28.81 12.13
N SER A 249 -13.44 28.56 10.89
CA SER A 249 -14.34 29.43 10.14
C SER A 249 -15.19 28.63 9.17
N ALA A 250 -16.22 29.24 8.57
CA ALA A 250 -17.02 28.62 7.51
C ALA A 250 -16.20 28.21 6.28
N ARG A 251 -14.95 28.64 6.14
CA ARG A 251 -14.12 28.38 4.96
C ARG A 251 -12.85 27.59 5.25
N SER A 252 -12.44 27.47 6.50
CA SER A 252 -11.21 26.78 6.87
C SER A 252 -11.50 25.55 7.70
N TYR A 253 -10.64 24.54 7.58
CA TYR A 253 -10.76 23.31 8.35
C TYR A 253 -9.41 22.69 8.67
N VAL A 254 -9.39 21.89 9.72
CA VAL A 254 -8.33 20.99 10.08
C VAL A 254 -8.95 19.64 10.42
N ASN A 255 -8.50 18.57 9.75
CA ASN A 255 -8.88 17.20 10.04
C ASN A 255 -7.70 16.47 10.66
N ALA A 256 -7.97 15.63 11.64
CA ALA A 256 -6.99 14.71 12.23
C ALA A 256 -7.59 13.30 12.29
N MET A 257 -6.78 12.30 11.96
CA MET A 257 -7.17 10.90 12.00
C MET A 257 -6.08 10.05 12.64
N LEU A 258 -6.50 8.99 13.29
CA LEU A 258 -5.64 7.95 13.85
C LEU A 258 -6.29 6.60 13.55
N SER A 259 -5.58 5.73 12.86
CA SER A 259 -6.05 4.40 12.47
C SER A 259 -5.17 3.31 13.04
N TYR A 260 -5.79 2.17 13.28
CA TYR A 260 -5.14 0.91 13.59
C TYR A 260 -5.76 -0.19 12.72
N GLY A 261 -4.93 -0.99 12.07
CA GLY A 261 -5.30 -2.15 11.29
C GLY A 261 -4.65 -3.42 11.81
N HIS A 262 -5.34 -4.52 11.60
CA HIS A 262 -4.83 -5.88 11.78
C HIS A 262 -5.20 -6.68 10.55
N ASN A 263 -4.21 -7.32 9.95
CA ASN A 263 -4.35 -8.02 8.69
C ASN A 263 -3.87 -9.46 8.86
N ASP A 264 -4.65 -10.39 8.31
CA ASP A 264 -4.31 -11.80 8.19
C ASP A 264 -3.96 -12.07 6.72
N HIS A 265 -2.85 -12.73 6.47
CA HIS A 265 -2.30 -13.01 5.15
C HIS A 265 -2.18 -14.51 4.92
N ASP A 266 -2.86 -15.03 3.92
CA ASP A 266 -2.68 -16.39 3.40
C ASP A 266 -1.94 -16.31 2.08
N GLN A 267 -0.81 -17.00 1.97
CA GLN A 267 0.05 -16.91 0.79
C GLN A 267 0.49 -18.27 0.28
N LYS A 268 0.72 -18.30 -1.03
CA LYS A 268 1.24 -19.45 -1.75
C LYS A 268 2.32 -19.02 -2.72
N ARG A 269 3.49 -19.63 -2.63
CA ARG A 269 4.56 -19.54 -3.62
C ARG A 269 4.61 -20.81 -4.47
N THR A 270 4.60 -20.67 -5.77
CA THR A 270 4.68 -21.80 -6.73
C THR A 270 6.13 -22.00 -7.17
N ILE A 271 6.66 -23.18 -6.92
CA ILE A 271 8.02 -23.56 -7.30
C ILE A 271 7.90 -24.61 -8.41
N ALA A 272 7.98 -24.17 -9.67
CA ALA A 272 7.80 -25.03 -10.82
C ALA A 272 8.94 -24.85 -11.82
N TYR A 273 9.83 -25.85 -11.90
CA TYR A 273 10.91 -25.88 -12.89
C TYR A 273 11.35 -27.29 -13.22
N THR A 274 12.03 -27.43 -14.35
CA THR A 274 12.65 -28.67 -14.79
C THR A 274 14.14 -28.42 -14.98
N ILE A 275 14.97 -29.36 -14.49
CA ILE A 275 16.43 -29.27 -14.56
C ILE A 275 17.06 -30.60 -14.91
N ALA A 276 18.14 -30.59 -15.69
CA ALA A 276 18.93 -31.78 -15.93
C ALA A 276 19.53 -32.30 -14.61
N SER A 277 19.30 -33.57 -14.30
CA SER A 277 19.71 -34.16 -13.02
C SER A 277 20.40 -35.49 -13.24
N PRO A 278 21.67 -35.64 -12.81
CA PRO A 278 22.35 -36.94 -12.82
C PRO A 278 21.85 -37.86 -11.69
N PHE A 279 20.99 -37.38 -10.82
CA PHE A 279 20.47 -38.10 -9.66
C PHE A 279 19.15 -38.85 -9.96
N THR A 280 18.56 -38.63 -11.13
CA THR A 280 17.33 -39.29 -11.58
C THR A 280 17.62 -40.30 -12.68
N GLN A 281 16.78 -41.33 -12.79
CA GLN A 281 16.93 -42.36 -13.86
C GLN A 281 16.61 -41.79 -15.27
N THR A 282 15.79 -40.72 -15.31
CA THR A 282 15.40 -40.05 -16.57
C THR A 282 16.41 -39.00 -17.03
N GLY A 283 17.41 -38.68 -16.21
CA GLY A 283 18.37 -37.61 -16.47
C GLY A 283 17.79 -36.21 -16.26
N THR A 284 16.56 -36.10 -15.75
CA THR A 284 15.84 -34.85 -15.55
C THR A 284 15.06 -34.88 -14.23
N ALA A 285 15.15 -33.84 -13.44
CA ALA A 285 14.31 -33.64 -12.28
C ALA A 285 13.20 -32.62 -12.65
N VAL A 286 11.99 -32.93 -12.24
CA VAL A 286 10.82 -32.02 -12.33
C VAL A 286 10.44 -31.66 -10.92
N ILE A 287 10.54 -30.37 -10.62
CA ILE A 287 10.12 -29.79 -9.35
C ILE A 287 8.79 -29.09 -9.60
N ASN A 288 7.78 -29.43 -8.80
CA ASN A 288 6.46 -28.84 -8.85
C ASN A 288 5.87 -28.85 -7.44
N GLN A 289 6.13 -27.80 -6.69
CA GLN A 289 5.76 -27.63 -5.30
C GLN A 289 5.00 -26.34 -5.11
N ASN A 290 4.12 -26.30 -4.12
CA ASN A 290 3.59 -25.07 -3.56
C ASN A 290 4.11 -24.94 -2.14
N ALA A 291 4.76 -23.82 -1.83
CA ALA A 291 5.07 -23.43 -0.49
C ALA A 291 3.91 -22.58 0.03
N LEU A 292 3.32 -23.01 1.13
CA LEU A 292 2.14 -22.38 1.76
C LEU A 292 2.56 -21.78 3.09
N SER A 293 2.07 -20.59 3.40
CA SER A 293 2.30 -19.95 4.69
C SER A 293 1.18 -18.98 5.01
N ASP A 294 1.03 -18.70 6.30
CA ASP A 294 0.16 -17.70 6.87
C ASP A 294 0.99 -16.76 7.74
N THR A 295 0.65 -15.49 7.75
CA THR A 295 1.25 -14.49 8.62
C THR A 295 0.26 -13.39 8.96
N THR A 296 0.61 -12.55 9.94
CA THR A 296 -0.19 -11.39 10.32
C THR A 296 0.62 -10.12 10.21
N SER A 297 -0.09 -9.00 9.99
CA SER A 297 0.52 -7.68 10.09
C SER A 297 -0.34 -6.72 10.90
N ARG A 298 0.28 -5.65 11.36
CA ARG A 298 -0.36 -4.55 12.09
C ARG A 298 0.12 -3.25 11.51
N ASP A 299 -0.81 -2.34 11.32
CA ASP A 299 -0.51 -0.99 10.89
C ASP A 299 -1.11 0.06 11.83
N ILE A 300 -0.35 1.11 12.07
CA ILE A 300 -0.78 2.30 12.79
C ILE A 300 -0.60 3.49 11.86
N GLY A 301 -1.67 4.21 11.60
CA GLY A 301 -1.66 5.39 10.73
C GLY A 301 -2.10 6.65 11.47
N GLY A 302 -1.54 7.78 11.06
CA GLY A 302 -1.99 9.09 11.50
C GLY A 302 -1.96 10.08 10.37
N SER A 303 -2.98 10.95 10.27
CA SER A 303 -2.99 12.01 9.28
C SER A 303 -3.48 13.34 9.84
N LEU A 304 -2.94 14.43 9.30
CA LEU A 304 -3.33 15.80 9.58
C LEU A 304 -3.51 16.54 8.25
N GLU A 305 -4.70 17.04 7.99
CA GLU A 305 -5.04 17.79 6.78
C GLU A 305 -5.59 19.17 7.14
N GLY A 306 -5.16 20.21 6.43
CA GLY A 306 -5.71 21.55 6.54
C GLY A 306 -6.06 22.11 5.16
N GLY A 307 -7.20 22.81 5.06
CA GLY A 307 -7.64 23.38 3.80
C GLY A 307 -8.48 24.62 3.96
N TYR A 308 -8.71 25.29 2.82
CA TYR A 308 -9.49 26.50 2.74
C TYR A 308 -10.41 26.53 1.51
N ASP A 309 -11.69 26.93 1.71
CA ASP A 309 -12.72 26.98 0.67
C ASP A 309 -12.81 28.37 0.04
N PHE A 310 -12.47 28.49 -1.23
CA PHE A 310 -12.72 29.66 -2.05
C PHE A 310 -14.05 29.49 -2.77
N VAL A 311 -15.09 30.14 -2.26
CA VAL A 311 -16.45 30.05 -2.81
C VAL A 311 -16.72 31.20 -3.78
N ARG A 312 -17.18 30.85 -4.99
CA ARG A 312 -17.62 31.84 -6.01
C ARG A 312 -18.87 31.33 -6.74
N GLY A 313 -20.01 31.90 -6.39
CA GLY A 313 -21.31 31.38 -6.89
C GLY A 313 -21.51 29.94 -6.45
N ASN A 314 -21.82 29.05 -7.40
CA ASN A 314 -22.04 27.63 -7.13
C ASN A 314 -20.74 26.81 -7.08
N TRP A 315 -19.58 27.45 -7.29
CA TRP A 315 -18.29 26.78 -7.34
C TRP A 315 -17.49 26.96 -6.06
N THR A 316 -16.90 25.91 -5.59
CA THR A 316 -15.95 25.91 -4.46
C THR A 316 -14.64 25.29 -4.93
N LEU A 317 -13.54 26.04 -4.78
CA LEU A 317 -12.17 25.53 -4.93
C LEU A 317 -11.58 25.37 -3.55
N THR A 318 -11.14 24.16 -3.21
CA THR A 318 -10.55 23.82 -1.91
C THR A 318 -9.11 23.37 -2.08
N PRO A 319 -8.10 24.26 -2.04
CA PRO A 319 -6.72 23.85 -1.84
C PRO A 319 -6.55 23.28 -0.44
N TYR A 320 -5.70 22.26 -0.31
CA TYR A 320 -5.37 21.62 0.96
C TYR A 320 -3.92 21.10 0.98
N GLY A 321 -3.42 20.94 2.19
CA GLY A 321 -2.17 20.25 2.47
C GLY A 321 -2.39 19.16 3.51
N ARG A 322 -1.71 18.04 3.38
CA ARG A 322 -1.84 16.88 4.26
C ARG A 322 -0.48 16.30 4.60
N LEU A 323 -0.33 15.85 5.83
CA LEU A 323 0.75 15.01 6.32
C LEU A 323 0.16 13.66 6.71
N ASN A 324 0.75 12.57 6.25
CA ASN A 324 0.43 11.22 6.72
C ASN A 324 1.70 10.58 7.28
N VAL A 325 1.52 9.76 8.29
CA VAL A 325 2.54 8.89 8.87
C VAL A 325 1.90 7.53 9.04
N ALA A 326 2.53 6.49 8.55
CA ALA A 326 2.10 5.11 8.74
C ALA A 326 3.30 4.26 9.15
N ASP A 327 3.09 3.37 10.09
CA ASP A 327 4.05 2.38 10.53
C ASP A 327 3.39 1.00 10.43
N SER A 328 4.06 0.06 9.77
CA SER A 328 3.56 -1.29 9.55
C SER A 328 4.58 -2.30 10.02
N SER A 329 4.10 -3.39 10.63
CA SER A 329 4.92 -4.50 11.10
C SER A 329 4.27 -5.81 10.66
N ILE A 330 5.04 -6.63 9.95
CA ILE A 330 4.66 -7.95 9.45
C ILE A 330 5.38 -8.99 10.30
N ASP A 331 4.63 -9.91 10.88
CA ASP A 331 5.20 -10.99 11.70
C ASP A 331 5.93 -12.00 10.78
N GLY A 332 7.05 -12.55 11.24
CA GLY A 332 7.80 -13.58 10.50
C GLY A 332 7.02 -14.88 10.37
N TYR A 333 7.32 -15.66 9.36
CA TYR A 333 6.61 -16.89 9.06
C TYR A 333 7.52 -18.02 8.56
N THR A 334 6.97 -19.23 8.52
CA THR A 334 7.66 -20.41 7.99
C THR A 334 6.76 -21.10 6.98
N GLU A 335 7.27 -21.34 5.78
CA GLU A 335 6.58 -22.06 4.73
C GLU A 335 6.46 -23.56 5.01
N HIS A 336 5.39 -24.14 4.48
CA HIS A 336 5.13 -25.58 4.47
C HIS A 336 4.93 -26.06 3.03
N MET A 337 5.71 -27.06 2.63
CA MET A 337 5.65 -27.57 1.26
C MET A 337 4.42 -28.47 1.07
N SER A 338 3.78 -28.35 -0.09
CA SER A 338 2.58 -29.15 -0.44
C SER A 338 2.84 -30.66 -0.50
N ASP A 339 4.06 -31.07 -0.88
CA ASP A 339 4.56 -32.44 -0.76
C ASP A 339 5.86 -32.46 0.04
N PRO A 340 5.81 -32.72 1.37
CA PRO A 340 7.00 -32.68 2.24
C PRO A 340 8.01 -33.82 1.97
N THR A 341 7.69 -34.75 1.09
CA THR A 341 8.55 -35.87 0.73
C THR A 341 8.99 -35.89 -0.74
N GLY A 342 8.38 -35.03 -1.54
CA GLY A 342 8.66 -34.92 -2.98
C GLY A 342 9.88 -34.05 -3.30
N PRO A 343 10.31 -34.08 -4.57
CA PRO A 343 11.39 -33.24 -5.06
C PRO A 343 11.06 -31.75 -4.84
N GLY A 344 11.98 -31.01 -4.22
CA GLY A 344 11.80 -29.60 -3.85
C GLY A 344 11.27 -29.39 -2.43
N SER A 345 11.05 -30.43 -1.64
CA SER A 345 10.59 -30.31 -0.25
C SER A 345 11.55 -29.51 0.64
N GLY A 346 12.85 -29.51 0.35
CA GLY A 346 13.87 -28.75 1.08
C GLY A 346 13.95 -27.26 0.72
N LEU A 347 13.06 -26.76 -0.15
CA LEU A 347 13.07 -25.36 -0.60
C LEU A 347 12.13 -24.43 0.21
N ALA A 348 11.59 -24.95 1.34
CA ALA A 348 10.79 -24.15 2.25
C ALA A 348 11.63 -23.02 2.90
N LEU A 349 11.04 -21.85 3.04
CA LEU A 349 11.67 -20.67 3.61
C LEU A 349 11.13 -20.36 5.00
N GLN A 350 11.97 -19.77 5.82
CA GLN A 350 11.58 -19.02 7.01
C GLN A 350 11.94 -17.57 6.79
N ILE A 351 10.95 -16.69 6.86
CA ILE A 351 11.10 -15.24 6.71
C ILE A 351 11.04 -14.60 8.10
N GLU A 352 11.93 -13.64 8.35
CA GLU A 352 11.98 -12.88 9.60
C GLU A 352 10.92 -11.79 9.63
N ASP A 353 10.65 -11.24 10.83
CA ASP A 353 9.79 -10.08 11.02
C ASP A 353 10.29 -8.90 10.18
N GLN A 354 9.38 -8.09 9.69
CA GLN A 354 9.68 -6.89 8.90
C GLN A 354 8.89 -5.71 9.42
N SER A 355 9.47 -4.53 9.32
CA SER A 355 8.78 -3.28 9.64
C SER A 355 9.17 -2.21 8.63
N PHE A 356 8.24 -1.31 8.33
CA PHE A 356 8.51 -0.15 7.50
C PHE A 356 7.64 1.03 7.93
N THR A 357 8.18 2.22 7.70
CA THR A 357 7.52 3.48 8.00
C THR A 357 7.33 4.26 6.70
N SER A 358 6.19 4.89 6.51
CA SER A 358 5.92 5.83 5.42
C SER A 358 5.58 7.19 5.99
N ILE A 359 6.21 8.23 5.47
CA ILE A 359 5.93 9.63 5.83
C ILE A 359 5.70 10.41 4.55
N THR A 360 4.43 10.73 4.27
CA THR A 360 4.06 11.48 3.07
C THR A 360 3.52 12.86 3.36
N THR A 361 3.79 13.80 2.45
CA THR A 361 3.02 15.03 2.35
C THR A 361 2.27 15.08 1.03
N ALA A 362 1.02 15.54 1.07
CA ALA A 362 0.23 15.78 -0.12
C ALA A 362 -0.18 17.25 -0.21
N PHE A 363 -0.13 17.82 -1.40
CA PHE A 363 -0.66 19.13 -1.72
C PHE A 363 -1.62 19.01 -2.88
N GLY A 364 -2.86 19.38 -2.65
CA GLY A 364 -3.92 19.15 -3.62
C GLY A 364 -4.91 20.28 -3.72
N GLY A 365 -5.83 20.11 -4.65
CA GLY A 365 -6.96 20.97 -4.86
C GLY A 365 -8.18 20.19 -5.30
N ARG A 366 -9.34 20.58 -4.79
CA ARG A 366 -10.63 20.01 -5.14
C ARG A 366 -11.55 21.09 -5.63
N VAL A 367 -12.25 20.81 -6.73
CA VAL A 367 -13.30 21.68 -7.26
C VAL A 367 -14.63 20.97 -7.12
N THR A 368 -15.58 21.64 -6.48
CA THR A 368 -16.94 21.16 -6.28
C THR A 368 -17.90 22.19 -6.82
N THR A 369 -18.99 21.78 -7.45
CA THR A 369 -20.12 22.66 -7.79
C THR A 369 -21.41 22.14 -7.19
N VAL A 370 -22.40 23.01 -7.05
CA VAL A 370 -23.72 22.67 -6.48
C VAL A 370 -24.80 22.89 -7.51
N TYR A 371 -25.63 21.86 -7.72
CA TYR A 371 -26.86 21.95 -8.49
C TYR A 371 -28.05 21.72 -7.57
N THR A 372 -28.76 22.75 -7.21
CA THR A 372 -29.91 22.70 -6.32
C THR A 372 -31.16 22.27 -7.05
N GLY A 373 -31.79 21.19 -6.59
CA GLY A 373 -33.02 20.63 -7.11
C GLY A 373 -34.18 20.68 -6.08
N GLU A 374 -35.39 20.35 -6.51
CA GLU A 374 -36.56 20.36 -5.64
C GLU A 374 -36.52 19.24 -4.57
N ARG A 375 -35.94 18.08 -4.87
CA ARG A 375 -35.94 16.88 -4.02
C ARG A 375 -34.57 16.56 -3.42
N PHE A 376 -33.50 16.92 -4.13
CA PHE A 376 -32.13 16.68 -3.72
C PHE A 376 -31.21 17.72 -4.35
N ASP A 377 -30.07 17.91 -3.73
CA ASP A 377 -28.96 18.72 -4.24
C ASP A 377 -27.83 17.79 -4.72
N LEU A 378 -27.21 18.12 -5.85
CA LEU A 378 -26.09 17.36 -6.43
C LEU A 378 -24.80 18.15 -6.27
N PHE A 379 -23.74 17.42 -5.90
CA PHE A 379 -22.39 17.94 -5.69
C PHE A 379 -21.38 17.16 -6.52
N PRO A 380 -21.25 17.42 -7.83
CA PRO A 380 -20.14 16.90 -8.60
C PRO A 380 -18.82 17.48 -8.09
N GLN A 381 -17.79 16.66 -8.04
CA GLN A 381 -16.46 17.06 -7.60
C GLN A 381 -15.37 16.40 -8.43
N VAL A 382 -14.27 17.12 -8.63
CA VAL A 382 -13.02 16.60 -9.18
C VAL A 382 -11.88 17.14 -8.35
N GLY A 383 -10.82 16.34 -8.21
CA GLY A 383 -9.65 16.71 -7.43
C GLY A 383 -8.38 16.12 -8.02
N ALA A 384 -7.27 16.74 -7.67
CA ALA A 384 -5.94 16.21 -7.94
C ALA A 384 -5.01 16.62 -6.79
N GLU A 385 -4.09 15.74 -6.47
CA GLU A 385 -3.04 16.01 -5.48
C GLU A 385 -1.69 15.47 -5.95
N TYR A 386 -0.65 16.14 -5.54
CA TYR A 386 0.73 15.69 -5.63
C TYR A 386 1.16 15.18 -4.27
N VAL A 387 1.78 13.99 -4.25
CA VAL A 387 2.26 13.33 -3.04
C VAL A 387 3.78 13.23 -3.10
N HIS A 388 4.43 13.51 -1.97
CA HIS A 388 5.86 13.33 -1.78
C HIS A 388 6.12 12.40 -0.59
N GLU A 389 6.83 11.30 -0.84
CA GLU A 389 7.30 10.34 0.16
C GLU A 389 8.68 10.75 0.67
N PHE A 390 8.82 10.93 1.98
CA PHE A 390 10.08 11.30 2.63
C PHE A 390 10.90 10.08 3.03
N ASP A 391 10.23 9.03 3.50
CA ASP A 391 10.87 7.79 3.90
C ASP A 391 10.51 6.70 2.88
N ASN A 392 11.42 6.45 1.94
CA ASN A 392 11.24 5.47 0.88
C ASN A 392 12.29 4.36 0.90
N ASP A 393 12.95 4.17 2.03
CA ASP A 393 13.92 3.11 2.21
C ASP A 393 13.15 1.84 2.65
N ASN A 394 12.98 0.88 1.73
CA ASN A 394 12.48 -0.44 2.08
C ASN A 394 13.59 -1.29 2.68
N GLU A 395 13.25 -2.05 3.69
CA GLU A 395 14.13 -3.09 4.21
C GLU A 395 14.16 -4.28 3.24
N ASP A 396 15.36 -4.84 3.03
CA ASP A 396 15.51 -6.10 2.31
C ASP A 396 14.77 -7.22 3.05
N THR A 397 14.05 -8.08 2.33
CA THR A 397 13.44 -9.27 2.92
C THR A 397 14.53 -10.21 3.43
N ARG A 398 14.48 -10.53 4.72
CA ARG A 398 15.43 -11.41 5.40
C ARG A 398 14.82 -12.80 5.56
N GLY A 399 15.56 -13.83 5.15
CA GLY A 399 15.07 -15.17 5.28
C GLY A 399 16.17 -16.23 5.21
N ARG A 400 15.78 -17.49 5.45
CA ARG A 400 16.65 -18.64 5.37
C ARG A 400 15.87 -19.85 4.85
N LEU A 401 16.58 -20.82 4.31
CA LEU A 401 15.99 -22.15 4.04
C LEU A 401 15.79 -22.90 5.36
N VAL A 402 14.61 -23.48 5.55
CA VAL A 402 14.26 -24.25 6.75
C VAL A 402 15.22 -25.43 6.95
N ASP A 403 15.59 -26.08 5.86
CA ASP A 403 16.46 -27.26 5.81
C ASP A 403 17.96 -26.93 5.81
N ASP A 404 18.33 -25.64 5.92
CA ASP A 404 19.72 -25.22 6.16
C ASP A 404 19.99 -25.06 7.65
N THR A 405 20.61 -26.07 8.24
CA THR A 405 20.99 -26.06 9.68
C THR A 405 22.24 -25.21 9.97
N SER A 406 22.91 -24.68 8.94
CA SER A 406 24.02 -23.73 9.14
C SER A 406 23.51 -22.37 9.56
N GLY A 407 22.24 -22.04 9.27
CA GLY A 407 21.61 -20.78 9.62
C GLY A 407 22.06 -19.61 8.74
N SER A 408 22.39 -19.85 7.49
CA SER A 408 22.71 -18.80 6.52
C SER A 408 21.45 -17.99 6.18
N ILE A 409 21.55 -16.66 6.25
CA ILE A 409 20.47 -15.73 5.98
C ILE A 409 20.72 -15.09 4.63
N PHE A 410 19.71 -15.04 3.77
CA PHE A 410 19.72 -14.23 2.56
C PHE A 410 19.03 -12.87 2.79
N LEU A 411 19.41 -11.88 2.00
CA LEU A 411 18.82 -10.55 1.95
C LEU A 411 18.31 -10.32 0.54
N LEU A 412 16.98 -10.40 0.35
CA LEU A 412 16.35 -10.15 -0.94
C LEU A 412 16.02 -8.67 -1.06
N PRO A 413 16.63 -7.93 -2.01
CA PRO A 413 16.33 -6.52 -2.21
C PRO A 413 14.94 -6.36 -2.82
N THR A 414 14.16 -5.46 -2.23
CA THR A 414 12.82 -5.06 -2.70
C THR A 414 12.88 -3.73 -3.48
N ASP A 415 11.81 -3.41 -4.19
CA ASP A 415 11.65 -2.10 -4.83
C ASP A 415 11.31 -1.05 -3.77
N SER A 416 11.94 0.10 -3.85
CA SER A 416 11.57 1.24 -2.99
C SER A 416 10.33 1.93 -3.56
N PRO A 417 9.42 2.44 -2.70
CA PRO A 417 8.30 3.26 -3.14
C PRO A 417 8.73 4.48 -3.94
N ASP A 418 7.90 4.92 -4.88
CA ASP A 418 8.19 6.16 -5.61
C ASP A 418 8.06 7.37 -4.69
N ARG A 419 9.07 8.24 -4.74
CA ARG A 419 9.07 9.47 -3.93
C ARG A 419 8.02 10.49 -4.36
N ASN A 420 7.62 10.47 -5.62
CA ASN A 420 6.76 11.50 -6.19
C ASN A 420 5.70 10.87 -7.08
N TYR A 421 4.47 11.05 -6.71
CA TYR A 421 3.32 10.57 -7.48
C TYR A 421 2.11 11.47 -7.24
N GLY A 422 0.99 11.16 -7.83
CA GLY A 422 -0.23 11.92 -7.65
C GLY A 422 -1.45 11.04 -7.55
N ASN A 423 -2.54 11.61 -7.05
CA ASN A 423 -3.85 11.01 -7.09
C ASN A 423 -4.83 11.93 -7.81
N VAL A 424 -5.73 11.34 -8.59
CA VAL A 424 -6.86 12.04 -9.20
C VAL A 424 -8.16 11.48 -8.64
N THR A 425 -9.13 12.35 -8.39
CA THR A 425 -10.43 11.95 -7.86
C THR A 425 -11.56 12.54 -8.69
N ALA A 426 -12.63 11.78 -8.86
CA ALA A 426 -13.88 12.27 -9.45
C ALA A 426 -15.06 11.68 -8.68
N GLY A 427 -16.06 12.51 -8.34
CA GLY A 427 -17.17 12.03 -7.53
C GLY A 427 -18.45 12.81 -7.73
N LEU A 428 -19.53 12.19 -7.28
CA LEU A 428 -20.86 12.75 -7.25
C LEU A 428 -21.52 12.43 -5.90
N THR A 429 -21.97 13.45 -5.19
CA THR A 429 -22.79 13.31 -3.99
C THR A 429 -24.19 13.83 -4.26
N ALA A 430 -25.20 13.11 -3.77
CA ALA A 430 -26.59 13.55 -3.76
C ALA A 430 -27.06 13.68 -2.31
N ASP A 431 -27.50 14.88 -1.93
CA ASP A 431 -28.10 15.16 -0.60
C ASP A 431 -29.61 15.29 -0.71
N PHE A 432 -30.31 14.39 -0.01
CA PHE A 432 -31.78 14.38 0.04
C PHE A 432 -32.27 15.18 1.24
N ARG A 433 -33.38 15.86 1.10
CA ARG A 433 -33.95 16.75 2.13
C ARG A 433 -34.50 16.04 3.37
N ASN A 434 -34.47 14.71 3.39
CA ASN A 434 -34.92 13.85 4.49
C ASN A 434 -33.79 13.35 5.41
N GLY A 435 -32.60 13.95 5.34
CA GLY A 435 -31.43 13.56 6.12
C GLY A 435 -30.53 12.47 5.52
N TRP A 436 -30.98 11.84 4.42
CA TRP A 436 -30.16 10.90 3.67
C TRP A 436 -29.22 11.60 2.70
N SER A 437 -28.04 11.05 2.49
CA SER A 437 -27.19 11.35 1.36
C SER A 437 -26.54 10.07 0.82
N GLY A 438 -26.24 10.09 -0.50
CA GLY A 438 -25.54 9.02 -1.18
C GLY A 438 -24.41 9.58 -2.04
N HIS A 439 -23.37 8.78 -2.28
CA HIS A 439 -22.26 9.21 -3.14
C HIS A 439 -21.66 8.05 -3.90
N VAL A 440 -21.03 8.41 -5.01
CA VAL A 440 -20.11 7.55 -5.78
C VAL A 440 -18.82 8.35 -5.99
N LEU A 441 -17.68 7.70 -5.84
CA LEU A 441 -16.38 8.31 -6.04
C LEU A 441 -15.45 7.35 -6.74
N TYR A 442 -14.61 7.89 -7.59
CA TYR A 442 -13.45 7.26 -8.21
C TYR A 442 -12.18 7.93 -7.71
N GLN A 443 -11.14 7.13 -7.48
CA GLN A 443 -9.78 7.55 -7.22
C GLN A 443 -8.81 6.72 -8.06
N GLY A 444 -7.81 7.36 -8.66
CA GLY A 444 -6.76 6.71 -9.45
C GLY A 444 -5.38 7.25 -9.09
N LEU A 445 -4.41 6.35 -8.97
CA LEU A 445 -3.00 6.66 -8.82
C LEU A 445 -2.42 7.10 -10.16
N VAL A 446 -1.58 8.14 -10.18
CA VAL A 446 -0.96 8.67 -11.40
C VAL A 446 0.51 8.99 -11.19
N GLY A 447 1.33 8.65 -12.17
CA GLY A 447 2.77 8.96 -12.12
C GLY A 447 3.58 8.08 -11.17
N TYR A 448 3.02 7.00 -10.66
CA TYR A 448 3.75 5.97 -9.93
C TYR A 448 4.35 4.98 -10.94
N LYS A 449 5.59 4.62 -10.74
CA LYS A 449 6.32 3.72 -11.63
C LYS A 449 5.82 2.28 -11.44
N ASP A 450 5.58 1.59 -12.53
CA ASP A 450 5.25 0.16 -12.59
C ASP A 450 4.00 -0.24 -11.76
N LEU A 451 3.28 0.71 -11.12
CA LEU A 451 2.09 0.45 -10.29
C LEU A 451 0.89 1.29 -10.74
N ASN A 452 -0.23 0.64 -10.91
CA ASN A 452 -1.52 1.21 -11.30
C ASN A 452 -2.59 0.80 -10.29
N LEU A 453 -3.21 1.75 -9.61
CA LEU A 453 -4.27 1.48 -8.65
C LEU A 453 -5.49 2.34 -8.95
N ASN A 454 -6.65 1.71 -8.89
CA ASN A 454 -7.94 2.34 -9.14
C ASN A 454 -8.94 1.89 -8.06
N MET A 455 -9.66 2.83 -7.47
CA MET A 455 -10.65 2.55 -6.45
C MET A 455 -11.97 3.25 -6.77
N PHE A 456 -13.06 2.53 -6.53
CA PHE A 456 -14.43 3.05 -6.55
C PHE A 456 -15.03 2.93 -5.16
N GLU A 457 -15.69 3.97 -4.71
CA GLU A 457 -16.42 4.00 -3.45
C GLU A 457 -17.90 4.33 -3.72
N ILE A 458 -18.77 3.63 -3.07
CA ILE A 458 -20.20 3.95 -2.97
C ILE A 458 -20.60 3.99 -1.50
N GLY A 459 -21.37 4.99 -1.12
CA GLY A 459 -21.76 5.09 0.27
C GLY A 459 -23.10 5.76 0.47
N ALA A 460 -23.67 5.48 1.64
CA ALA A 460 -24.90 6.10 2.12
C ALA A 460 -24.70 6.65 3.53
N ARG A 461 -25.48 7.66 3.86
CA ARG A 461 -25.43 8.33 5.14
C ARG A 461 -26.81 8.72 5.60
N LEU A 462 -27.02 8.64 6.89
CA LEU A 462 -28.18 9.20 7.59
C LEU A 462 -27.70 10.15 8.70
N GLN A 463 -28.33 11.31 8.80
CA GLN A 463 -28.15 12.28 9.87
C GLN A 463 -29.47 12.46 10.63
N PHE A 464 -29.43 12.34 11.96
CA PHE A 464 -30.59 12.44 12.85
C PHE A 464 -30.21 13.05 14.18
#